data_99e502d6f081a610ad469f3b7322658f
#
_entry.id   99e502d6f081a610ad469f3b7322658f
#
_cell.length_a   1.000
_cell.length_b   1.000
_cell.length_c   1.000
_cell.angle_alpha   90.00
_cell.angle_beta   90.00
_cell.angle_gamma   90.00
#
_symmetry.space_group_name_H-M   'P 1'
#
loop_
_entity.id
_entity.type
_entity.pdbx_description
1 polymer ?
#
loop_
_entity_poly.entity_id
_entity_poly.type
_entity_poly.pdbx_seq_one_letter_code
_entity_poly.pdbx_strand_id
1 'polypeptide(L)'
;MNEFVTYQSEENYVIVAIKNGKANAISHNVIDRVNDCLDKAEQESKVVILTGQVGIFSAGFDLKVMTKSPEAAKELVTRGSQLSHKMLSFSQPIVIACSGHAIAKGAFLLLSSDYRIGTEGDFKIGLNEVQIGMTMHNAGIVIAKARLSEVYLNRSVNNAEIYNPKQAINAGFLDIIVPDNHLLPTAIKAAEMFSKLNKKAHAETKLKVRKQHLQDLEEAIQLDLESDISINS
;
A
#
# COMPACT_ATOMS: atom_id res chain seq x y z
N MET A 1 6.55 -18.27 17.60
CA MET A 1 5.64 -17.12 17.39
C MET A 1 5.49 -16.96 15.89
N ASN A 2 4.26 -17.01 15.36
CA ASN A 2 4.05 -16.79 13.93
C ASN A 2 4.38 -15.32 13.63
N GLU A 3 5.40 -15.12 12.82
CA GLU A 3 5.85 -13.79 12.43
C GLU A 3 4.93 -13.29 11.30
N PHE A 4 4.04 -12.31 11.60
CA PHE A 4 3.07 -11.75 10.64
C PHE A 4 3.73 -10.98 9.49
N VAL A 5 4.99 -10.58 9.67
CA VAL A 5 5.81 -9.89 8.68
C VAL A 5 7.22 -10.42 8.80
N THR A 6 7.79 -10.85 7.68
CA THR A 6 9.18 -11.31 7.61
C THR A 6 10.07 -10.24 7.00
N TYR A 7 11.33 -10.17 7.43
CA TYR A 7 12.35 -9.26 6.93
C TYR A 7 13.56 -10.07 6.45
N GLN A 8 13.79 -10.08 5.15
CA GLN A 8 14.96 -10.72 4.54
C GLN A 8 15.87 -9.63 3.95
N SER A 9 17.08 -9.49 4.50
CA SER A 9 18.03 -8.48 4.08
C SER A 9 19.04 -9.06 3.11
N GLU A 10 19.19 -8.40 1.97
CA GLU A 10 20.20 -8.65 0.95
C GLU A 10 21.19 -7.49 0.90
N GLU A 11 22.18 -7.51 0.01
CA GLU A 11 23.20 -6.47 -0.07
C GLU A 11 22.60 -5.07 -0.31
N ASN A 12 21.74 -4.92 -1.31
CA ASN A 12 21.24 -3.64 -1.79
C ASN A 12 19.75 -3.39 -1.53
N TYR A 13 19.01 -4.42 -1.12
CA TYR A 13 17.57 -4.36 -0.89
C TYR A 13 17.15 -5.26 0.26
N VAL A 14 15.92 -5.08 0.70
CA VAL A 14 15.25 -5.96 1.66
C VAL A 14 13.93 -6.45 1.09
N ILE A 15 13.55 -7.68 1.42
CA ILE A 15 12.22 -8.23 1.13
C ILE A 15 11.44 -8.24 2.42
N VAL A 16 10.35 -7.49 2.45
CA VAL A 16 9.36 -7.44 3.53
C VAL A 16 8.10 -8.17 3.05
N ALA A 17 7.80 -9.33 3.65
CA ALA A 17 6.63 -10.11 3.24
C ALA A 17 5.59 -10.17 4.36
N ILE A 18 4.36 -9.74 4.05
CA ILE A 18 3.21 -9.81 4.95
C ILE A 18 2.61 -11.21 4.85
N LYS A 19 2.40 -11.89 6.00
CA LYS A 19 1.88 -13.26 6.12
C LYS A 19 0.88 -13.36 7.26
N ASN A 20 -0.29 -12.72 7.11
CA ASN A 20 -1.30 -12.63 8.16
C ASN A 20 -2.60 -13.35 7.79
N GLY A 21 -2.61 -14.66 7.94
CA GLY A 21 -3.78 -15.50 7.69
C GLY A 21 -4.26 -15.50 6.24
N LYS A 22 -5.43 -16.08 5.98
CA LYS A 22 -5.97 -16.29 4.63
C LYS A 22 -6.22 -15.00 3.86
N ALA A 23 -6.67 -13.96 4.55
CA ALA A 23 -6.98 -12.65 3.94
C ALA A 23 -5.76 -11.73 3.82
N ASN A 24 -4.64 -12.11 4.41
CA ASN A 24 -3.46 -11.26 4.55
C ASN A 24 -3.82 -9.85 5.05
N ALA A 25 -4.67 -9.81 6.09
CA ALA A 25 -5.31 -8.60 6.58
C ALA A 25 -4.30 -7.67 7.28
N ILE A 26 -4.52 -6.37 7.13
CA ILE A 26 -3.71 -5.33 7.77
C ILE A 26 -4.31 -5.02 9.15
N SER A 27 -3.69 -5.57 10.19
CA SER A 27 -4.00 -5.33 11.60
C SER A 27 -3.01 -4.34 12.22
N HIS A 28 -3.25 -3.90 13.48
CA HIS A 28 -2.29 -3.09 14.23
C HIS A 28 -0.90 -3.74 14.29
N ASN A 29 -0.84 -5.04 14.59
CA ASN A 29 0.43 -5.77 14.64
C ASN A 29 1.16 -5.80 13.29
N VAL A 30 0.43 -5.93 12.18
CA VAL A 30 1.03 -5.87 10.83
C VAL A 30 1.56 -4.47 10.55
N ILE A 31 0.82 -3.41 10.90
CA ILE A 31 1.27 -2.03 10.75
C ILE A 31 2.56 -1.78 11.54
N ASP A 32 2.60 -2.22 12.81
CA ASP A 32 3.79 -2.06 13.66
C ASP A 32 5.01 -2.75 13.05
N ARG A 33 4.84 -4.02 12.65
CA ARG A 33 5.95 -4.79 12.10
C ARG A 33 6.42 -4.26 10.73
N VAL A 34 5.51 -3.77 9.89
CA VAL A 34 5.91 -3.10 8.62
C VAL A 34 6.67 -1.82 8.93
N ASN A 35 6.23 -1.01 9.91
CA ASN A 35 6.96 0.18 10.36
C ASN A 35 8.36 -0.15 10.86
N ASP A 36 8.51 -1.17 11.72
CA ASP A 36 9.82 -1.65 12.19
C ASP A 36 10.74 -2.06 11.04
N CYS A 37 10.17 -2.77 10.03
CA CYS A 37 10.91 -3.18 8.85
C CYS A 37 11.37 -1.98 8.01
N LEU A 38 10.50 -0.96 7.84
CA LEU A 38 10.86 0.27 7.13
C LEU A 38 11.95 1.04 7.87
N ASP A 39 11.86 1.20 9.20
CA ASP A 39 12.87 1.89 10.01
C ASP A 39 14.23 1.20 9.91
N LYS A 40 14.23 -0.13 9.96
CA LYS A 40 15.45 -0.92 9.78
C LYS A 40 16.02 -0.78 8.37
N ALA A 41 15.18 -0.84 7.33
CA ALA A 41 15.61 -0.66 5.95
C ALA A 41 16.19 0.75 5.70
N GLU A 42 15.63 1.76 6.36
CA GLU A 42 16.15 3.14 6.30
C GLU A 42 17.53 3.27 6.94
N GLN A 43 17.72 2.68 8.12
CA GLN A 43 19.03 2.63 8.79
C GLN A 43 20.07 1.90 7.93
N GLU A 44 19.69 0.81 7.27
CA GLU A 44 20.53 0.06 6.33
C GLU A 44 20.67 0.77 4.96
N SER A 45 19.91 1.84 4.71
CA SER A 45 19.85 2.57 3.42
C SER A 45 19.55 1.65 2.24
N LYS A 46 18.60 0.73 2.37
CA LYS A 46 18.23 -0.30 1.38
C LYS A 46 16.90 -0.01 0.70
N VAL A 47 16.81 -0.39 -0.57
CA VAL A 47 15.53 -0.43 -1.31
C VAL A 47 14.62 -1.47 -0.68
N VAL A 48 13.33 -1.17 -0.53
CA VAL A 48 12.35 -2.09 0.05
C VAL A 48 11.54 -2.76 -1.07
N ILE A 49 11.45 -4.08 -1.02
CA ILE A 49 10.46 -4.86 -1.78
C ILE A 49 9.40 -5.31 -0.78
N LEU A 50 8.18 -4.79 -0.90
CA LEU A 50 7.04 -5.21 -0.08
C LEU A 50 6.18 -6.19 -0.88
N THR A 51 5.87 -7.34 -0.29
CA THR A 51 5.06 -8.39 -0.94
C THR A 51 4.07 -9.03 0.04
N GLY A 52 3.14 -9.82 -0.49
CA GLY A 52 2.18 -10.60 0.27
C GLY A 52 2.41 -12.11 0.13
N GLN A 53 1.34 -12.88 0.31
CA GLN A 53 1.31 -14.32 0.09
C GLN A 53 0.93 -14.63 -1.36
N VAL A 54 1.26 -15.82 -1.84
CA VAL A 54 0.82 -16.27 -3.18
C VAL A 54 -0.71 -16.18 -3.30
N GLY A 55 -1.16 -15.51 -4.35
CA GLY A 55 -2.58 -15.29 -4.65
C GLY A 55 -3.24 -14.12 -3.91
N ILE A 56 -2.59 -13.56 -2.90
CA ILE A 56 -3.14 -12.42 -2.15
C ILE A 56 -2.04 -11.49 -1.60
N PHE A 57 -2.03 -10.27 -2.10
CA PHE A 57 -1.20 -9.21 -1.51
C PHE A 57 -1.80 -8.75 -0.19
N SER A 58 -3.07 -8.30 -0.19
CA SER A 58 -3.86 -8.03 1.03
C SER A 58 -5.33 -7.77 0.66
N ALA A 59 -6.25 -8.29 1.47
CA ALA A 59 -7.69 -7.99 1.37
C ALA A 59 -8.11 -6.71 2.12
N GLY A 60 -7.16 -5.94 2.65
CA GLY A 60 -7.45 -4.71 3.38
C GLY A 60 -7.31 -4.82 4.89
N PHE A 61 -7.97 -3.93 5.62
CA PHE A 61 -7.93 -3.92 7.08
C PHE A 61 -8.56 -5.17 7.72
N ASP A 62 -8.10 -5.51 8.92
CA ASP A 62 -8.67 -6.60 9.70
C ASP A 62 -10.11 -6.28 10.11
N LEU A 63 -11.07 -6.96 9.48
CA LEU A 63 -12.49 -6.75 9.72
C LEU A 63 -12.91 -6.99 11.17
N LYS A 64 -12.21 -7.86 11.92
CA LYS A 64 -12.50 -8.07 13.36
C LYS A 64 -12.22 -6.81 14.18
N VAL A 65 -11.24 -6.01 13.76
CA VAL A 65 -10.95 -4.70 14.39
C VAL A 65 -11.95 -3.66 13.89
N MET A 66 -12.18 -3.61 12.56
CA MET A 66 -13.08 -2.65 11.92
C MET A 66 -14.52 -2.71 12.42
N THR A 67 -15.00 -3.91 12.78
CA THR A 67 -16.39 -4.12 13.25
C THR A 67 -16.54 -4.13 14.77
N LYS A 68 -15.45 -3.95 15.52
CA LYS A 68 -15.45 -3.99 16.99
C LYS A 68 -16.14 -2.76 17.59
N SER A 69 -15.76 -1.58 17.14
CA SER A 69 -16.40 -0.30 17.48
C SER A 69 -15.94 0.78 16.47
N PRO A 70 -16.69 1.90 16.35
CA PRO A 70 -16.27 3.04 15.53
C PRO A 70 -14.86 3.56 15.89
N GLU A 71 -14.54 3.62 17.19
CA GLU A 71 -13.23 4.08 17.69
C GLU A 71 -12.10 3.13 17.25
N ALA A 72 -12.33 1.82 17.34
CA ALA A 72 -11.36 0.81 16.90
C ALA A 72 -11.13 0.87 15.38
N ALA A 73 -12.21 1.08 14.61
CA ALA A 73 -12.12 1.28 13.17
C ALA A 73 -11.33 2.55 12.84
N LYS A 74 -11.67 3.67 13.49
CA LYS A 74 -10.99 4.96 13.32
C LYS A 74 -9.49 4.85 13.63
N GLU A 75 -9.14 4.23 14.76
CA GLU A 75 -7.74 4.02 15.15
C GLU A 75 -6.97 3.23 14.08
N LEU A 76 -7.54 2.11 13.60
CA LEU A 76 -6.89 1.27 12.60
C LEU A 76 -6.72 2.00 11.26
N VAL A 77 -7.74 2.73 10.79
CA VAL A 77 -7.69 3.52 9.55
C VAL A 77 -6.65 4.64 9.67
N THR A 78 -6.63 5.37 10.81
CA THR A 78 -5.65 6.42 11.06
C THR A 78 -4.22 5.89 11.02
N ARG A 79 -3.93 4.81 11.74
CA ARG A 79 -2.61 4.17 11.74
C ARG A 79 -2.22 3.64 10.36
N GLY A 80 -3.19 3.09 9.63
CA GLY A 80 -2.97 2.68 8.25
C GLY A 80 -2.66 3.84 7.32
N SER A 81 -3.30 5.00 7.50
CA SER A 81 -3.05 6.21 6.73
C SER A 81 -1.67 6.81 7.05
N GLN A 82 -1.27 6.79 8.32
CA GLN A 82 0.08 7.16 8.76
C GLN A 82 1.16 6.25 8.14
N LEU A 83 0.92 4.93 8.05
CA LEU A 83 1.82 4.02 7.33
C LEU A 83 1.93 4.41 5.85
N SER A 84 0.82 4.77 5.18
CA SER A 84 0.85 5.25 3.81
C SER A 84 1.66 6.54 3.67
N HIS A 85 1.50 7.49 4.59
CA HIS A 85 2.30 8.71 4.62
C HIS A 85 3.80 8.41 4.76
N LYS A 86 4.17 7.52 5.69
CA LYS A 86 5.55 7.06 5.88
C LYS A 86 6.12 6.42 4.61
N MET A 87 5.36 5.56 3.93
CA MET A 87 5.79 4.94 2.67
C MET A 87 5.99 5.98 1.56
N LEU A 88 5.10 6.98 1.46
CA LEU A 88 5.19 8.04 0.46
C LEU A 88 6.37 8.99 0.69
N SER A 89 6.75 9.24 1.94
CA SER A 89 7.89 10.10 2.33
C SER A 89 9.20 9.32 2.54
N PHE A 90 9.17 7.98 2.43
CA PHE A 90 10.32 7.13 2.72
C PHE A 90 11.54 7.47 1.86
N SER A 91 12.72 7.55 2.48
CA SER A 91 13.94 8.05 1.82
C SER A 91 14.45 7.14 0.69
N GLN A 92 14.21 5.83 0.79
CA GLN A 92 14.61 4.87 -0.24
C GLN A 92 13.43 4.51 -1.16
N PRO A 93 13.68 3.97 -2.36
CA PRO A 93 12.61 3.43 -3.19
C PRO A 93 11.87 2.26 -2.52
N ILE A 94 10.53 2.23 -2.68
CA ILE A 94 9.69 1.11 -2.29
C ILE A 94 9.10 0.48 -3.56
N VAL A 95 9.41 -0.78 -3.79
CA VAL A 95 8.85 -1.62 -4.86
C VAL A 95 7.80 -2.53 -4.27
N ILE A 96 6.61 -2.55 -4.85
CA ILE A 96 5.60 -3.56 -4.50
C ILE A 96 5.70 -4.72 -5.48
N ALA A 97 5.79 -5.94 -4.94
CA ALA A 97 5.54 -7.19 -5.64
C ALA A 97 4.13 -7.68 -5.26
N CYS A 98 3.11 -7.24 -6.03
CA CYS A 98 1.71 -7.54 -5.77
C CYS A 98 1.38 -8.97 -6.21
N SER A 99 1.39 -9.88 -5.24
CA SER A 99 1.30 -11.34 -5.43
C SER A 99 -0.13 -11.87 -5.65
N GLY A 100 -1.09 -11.01 -5.94
CA GLY A 100 -2.48 -11.42 -6.16
C GLY A 100 -3.49 -10.32 -5.80
N HIS A 101 -4.59 -10.69 -5.14
CA HIS A 101 -5.63 -9.73 -4.75
C HIS A 101 -5.07 -8.59 -3.88
N ALA A 102 -5.46 -7.35 -4.21
CA ALA A 102 -5.11 -6.14 -3.44
C ALA A 102 -6.34 -5.24 -3.33
N ILE A 103 -7.03 -5.32 -2.20
CA ILE A 103 -8.32 -4.65 -1.97
C ILE A 103 -8.22 -3.68 -0.79
N ALA A 104 -8.96 -2.58 -0.84
CA ALA A 104 -9.06 -1.58 0.24
C ALA A 104 -7.67 -1.12 0.70
N LYS A 105 -7.30 -1.29 1.99
CA LYS A 105 -5.95 -0.95 2.48
C LYS A 105 -4.84 -1.65 1.70
N GLY A 106 -5.05 -2.86 1.15
CA GLY A 106 -4.09 -3.52 0.27
C GLY A 106 -3.82 -2.70 -1.00
N ALA A 107 -4.87 -2.18 -1.64
CA ALA A 107 -4.74 -1.31 -2.80
C ALA A 107 -4.12 0.05 -2.44
N PHE A 108 -4.42 0.63 -1.26
CA PHE A 108 -3.76 1.84 -0.80
C PHE A 108 -2.25 1.66 -0.58
N LEU A 109 -1.79 0.48 -0.17
CA LEU A 109 -0.34 0.20 -0.09
C LEU A 109 0.31 0.23 -1.47
N LEU A 110 -0.39 -0.27 -2.53
CA LEU A 110 0.09 -0.10 -3.91
C LEU A 110 0.27 1.38 -4.23
N LEU A 111 -0.76 2.20 -4.00
CA LEU A 111 -0.76 3.62 -4.32
C LEU A 111 0.26 4.43 -3.49
N SER A 112 0.74 3.88 -2.37
CA SER A 112 1.70 4.51 -1.46
C SER A 112 3.17 4.16 -1.76
N SER A 113 3.46 3.50 -2.88
CA SER A 113 4.81 3.05 -3.26
C SER A 113 5.38 3.77 -4.47
N ASP A 114 6.63 3.46 -4.81
CA ASP A 114 7.32 4.08 -5.93
C ASP A 114 7.15 3.30 -7.23
N TYR A 115 7.14 1.96 -7.16
CA TYR A 115 6.99 1.08 -8.32
C TYR A 115 6.18 -0.17 -7.96
N ARG A 116 5.23 -0.56 -8.82
CA ARG A 116 4.22 -1.58 -8.53
C ARG A 116 4.18 -2.62 -9.64
N ILE A 117 4.62 -3.82 -9.31
CA ILE A 117 4.64 -4.97 -10.19
C ILE A 117 3.52 -5.91 -9.73
N GLY A 118 2.55 -6.19 -10.59
CA GLY A 118 1.51 -7.18 -10.34
C GLY A 118 1.81 -8.51 -11.00
N THR A 119 1.14 -9.56 -10.54
CA THR A 119 1.14 -10.85 -11.22
C THR A 119 -0.08 -11.00 -12.13
N GLU A 120 0.10 -11.73 -13.23
CA GLU A 120 -1.01 -12.18 -14.10
C GLU A 120 -1.93 -13.13 -13.34
N GLY A 121 -3.21 -13.14 -13.69
CA GLY A 121 -4.20 -14.05 -13.11
C GLY A 121 -5.56 -13.39 -12.94
N ASP A 122 -6.51 -14.16 -12.40
CA ASP A 122 -7.85 -13.68 -12.06
C ASP A 122 -7.86 -13.07 -10.66
N PHE A 123 -7.19 -11.92 -10.53
CA PHE A 123 -7.08 -11.18 -9.28
C PHE A 123 -7.92 -9.91 -9.31
N LYS A 124 -8.30 -9.45 -8.12
CA LYS A 124 -9.10 -8.26 -7.87
C LYS A 124 -8.23 -7.18 -7.24
N ILE A 125 -8.21 -5.99 -7.84
CA ILE A 125 -7.44 -4.85 -7.38
C ILE A 125 -8.37 -3.63 -7.34
N GLY A 126 -8.46 -2.92 -6.22
CA GLY A 126 -9.29 -1.73 -6.13
C GLY A 126 -9.74 -1.37 -4.71
N LEU A 127 -10.58 -0.36 -4.65
CA LEU A 127 -11.09 0.27 -3.43
C LEU A 127 -12.57 -0.10 -3.30
N ASN A 128 -12.91 -0.93 -2.33
CA ASN A 128 -14.27 -1.44 -2.16
C ASN A 128 -15.00 -0.86 -0.94
N GLU A 129 -14.51 0.22 -0.38
CA GLU A 129 -15.04 0.84 0.84
C GLU A 129 -16.54 1.16 0.69
N VAL A 130 -16.93 1.84 -0.38
CA VAL A 130 -18.34 2.17 -0.64
C VAL A 130 -19.19 0.91 -0.85
N GLN A 131 -18.66 -0.11 -1.49
CA GLN A 131 -19.35 -1.38 -1.70
C GLN A 131 -19.71 -2.10 -0.39
N ILE A 132 -18.88 -1.92 0.65
CA ILE A 132 -19.10 -2.53 1.98
C ILE A 132 -19.82 -1.57 2.96
N GLY A 133 -20.40 -0.46 2.48
CA GLY A 133 -21.12 0.51 3.29
C GLY A 133 -20.22 1.49 4.08
N MET A 134 -18.95 1.57 3.76
CA MET A 134 -18.02 2.51 4.38
C MET A 134 -17.88 3.77 3.50
N THR A 135 -18.13 4.94 4.06
CA THR A 135 -17.74 6.20 3.41
C THR A 135 -16.23 6.26 3.27
N MET A 136 -15.74 6.58 2.06
CA MET A 136 -14.30 6.71 1.84
C MET A 136 -13.73 7.80 2.74
N HIS A 137 -12.72 7.45 3.53
CA HIS A 137 -12.04 8.38 4.43
C HIS A 137 -11.18 9.39 3.66
N ASN A 138 -10.99 10.59 4.24
CA ASN A 138 -10.30 11.71 3.57
C ASN A 138 -8.88 11.34 3.10
N ALA A 139 -8.09 10.69 3.96
CA ALA A 139 -6.75 10.24 3.61
C ALA A 139 -6.76 9.26 2.42
N GLY A 140 -7.76 8.39 2.31
CA GLY A 140 -7.92 7.47 1.18
C GLY A 140 -8.18 8.22 -0.13
N ILE A 141 -9.02 9.25 -0.10
CA ILE A 141 -9.30 10.10 -1.27
C ILE A 141 -8.01 10.78 -1.74
N VAL A 142 -7.23 11.36 -0.80
CA VAL A 142 -5.97 12.04 -1.12
C VAL A 142 -4.97 11.04 -1.75
N ILE A 143 -4.77 9.86 -1.17
CA ILE A 143 -3.87 8.84 -1.70
C ILE A 143 -4.31 8.40 -3.10
N ALA A 144 -5.61 8.15 -3.31
CA ALA A 144 -6.15 7.75 -4.60
C ALA A 144 -5.95 8.86 -5.66
N LYS A 145 -6.26 10.10 -5.31
CA LYS A 145 -6.15 11.28 -6.20
C LYS A 145 -4.74 11.52 -6.72
N ALA A 146 -3.71 11.20 -5.92
CA ALA A 146 -2.32 11.40 -6.33
C ALA A 146 -1.81 10.38 -7.37
N ARG A 147 -2.47 9.24 -7.51
CA ARG A 147 -1.96 8.10 -8.29
C ARG A 147 -2.89 7.61 -9.39
N LEU A 148 -4.19 7.58 -9.12
CA LEU A 148 -5.15 7.16 -10.12
C LEU A 148 -5.29 8.22 -11.20
N SER A 149 -5.43 7.77 -12.44
CA SER A 149 -5.74 8.72 -13.51
C SER A 149 -7.13 9.34 -13.26
N GLU A 150 -7.30 10.60 -13.69
CA GLU A 150 -8.51 11.38 -13.42
C GLU A 150 -9.80 10.67 -13.84
N VAL A 151 -9.77 9.96 -14.97
CA VAL A 151 -10.90 9.16 -15.48
C VAL A 151 -11.25 8.01 -14.52
N TYR A 152 -10.27 7.41 -13.88
CA TYR A 152 -10.48 6.26 -13.00
C TYR A 152 -10.72 6.63 -11.54
N LEU A 153 -10.41 7.85 -11.12
CA LEU A 153 -10.58 8.28 -9.73
C LEU A 153 -12.02 8.09 -9.24
N ASN A 154 -13.00 8.69 -9.94
CA ASN A 154 -14.42 8.55 -9.57
C ASN A 154 -14.93 7.11 -9.68
N ARG A 155 -14.48 6.36 -10.68
CA ARG A 155 -14.83 4.95 -10.86
C ARG A 155 -14.35 4.11 -9.69
N SER A 156 -13.11 4.34 -9.25
CA SER A 156 -12.50 3.58 -8.14
C SER A 156 -13.04 3.98 -6.78
N VAL A 157 -13.14 5.28 -6.51
CA VAL A 157 -13.47 5.80 -5.17
C VAL A 157 -14.98 5.86 -4.95
N ASN A 158 -15.75 6.45 -5.88
CA ASN A 158 -17.19 6.64 -5.70
C ASN A 158 -17.98 5.38 -6.07
N ASN A 159 -17.58 4.69 -7.16
CA ASN A 159 -18.32 3.55 -7.69
C ASN A 159 -17.77 2.20 -7.22
N ALA A 160 -16.68 2.21 -6.44
CA ALA A 160 -16.01 1.01 -5.93
C ALA A 160 -15.69 -0.02 -7.03
N GLU A 161 -15.33 0.45 -8.23
CA GLU A 161 -15.01 -0.43 -9.35
C GLU A 161 -13.73 -1.22 -9.06
N ILE A 162 -13.81 -2.52 -9.27
CA ILE A 162 -12.72 -3.47 -9.05
C ILE A 162 -12.15 -3.90 -10.41
N TYR A 163 -10.84 -3.91 -10.50
CA TYR A 163 -10.08 -4.15 -11.73
C TYR A 163 -9.37 -5.49 -11.70
N ASN A 164 -9.26 -6.14 -12.85
CA ASN A 164 -8.25 -7.20 -13.04
C ASN A 164 -6.84 -6.57 -13.20
N PRO A 165 -5.75 -7.35 -13.14
CA PRO A 165 -4.39 -6.79 -13.20
C PRO A 165 -4.10 -5.93 -14.44
N LYS A 166 -4.64 -6.30 -15.64
CA LYS A 166 -4.47 -5.51 -16.87
C LYS A 166 -5.17 -4.16 -16.79
N GLN A 167 -6.40 -4.15 -16.30
CA GLN A 167 -7.16 -2.92 -16.10
C GLN A 167 -6.54 -2.04 -14.98
N ALA A 168 -5.97 -2.65 -13.95
CA ALA A 168 -5.31 -1.97 -12.85
C ALA A 168 -4.09 -1.14 -13.28
N ILE A 169 -3.41 -1.51 -14.39
CA ILE A 169 -2.37 -0.67 -15.01
C ILE A 169 -3.00 0.63 -15.54
N ASN A 170 -4.07 0.52 -16.32
CA ASN A 170 -4.72 1.70 -16.91
C ASN A 170 -5.30 2.64 -15.84
N ALA A 171 -5.81 2.06 -14.75
CA ALA A 171 -6.35 2.82 -13.62
C ALA A 171 -5.24 3.53 -12.80
N GLY A 172 -4.04 3.00 -12.76
CA GLY A 172 -2.91 3.55 -12.01
C GLY A 172 -2.57 2.80 -10.71
N PHE A 173 -3.19 1.64 -10.46
CA PHE A 173 -2.84 0.80 -9.31
C PHE A 173 -1.54 0.03 -9.52
N LEU A 174 -1.22 -0.37 -10.75
CA LEU A 174 0.00 -1.09 -11.12
C LEU A 174 0.75 -0.34 -12.22
N ASP A 175 2.07 -0.55 -12.30
CA ASP A 175 2.89 -0.03 -13.38
C ASP A 175 3.10 -1.09 -14.47
N ILE A 176 3.33 -2.35 -14.08
CA ILE A 176 3.46 -3.50 -14.98
C ILE A 176 2.85 -4.76 -14.36
N ILE A 177 2.60 -5.77 -15.20
CA ILE A 177 2.27 -7.13 -14.79
C ILE A 177 3.23 -8.13 -15.44
N VAL A 178 3.49 -9.23 -14.73
CA VAL A 178 4.34 -10.33 -15.18
C VAL A 178 3.74 -11.68 -14.77
N PRO A 179 4.12 -12.79 -15.41
CA PRO A 179 3.77 -14.12 -14.91
C PRO A 179 4.20 -14.34 -13.46
N ASP A 180 3.44 -15.12 -12.69
CA ASP A 180 3.65 -15.30 -11.24
C ASP A 180 5.09 -15.70 -10.87
N ASN A 181 5.66 -16.66 -11.59
CA ASN A 181 7.05 -17.09 -11.38
C ASN A 181 8.10 -16.02 -11.69
N HIS A 182 7.73 -14.91 -12.32
CA HIS A 182 8.60 -13.78 -12.64
C HIS A 182 8.39 -12.58 -11.70
N LEU A 183 7.38 -12.62 -10.82
CA LEU A 183 7.03 -11.48 -9.96
C LEU A 183 8.21 -11.05 -9.07
N LEU A 184 8.68 -11.95 -8.22
CA LEU A 184 9.79 -11.62 -7.31
C LEU A 184 11.12 -11.37 -8.04
N PRO A 185 11.52 -12.15 -9.05
CA PRO A 185 12.70 -11.83 -9.87
C PRO A 185 12.64 -10.44 -10.52
N THR A 186 11.48 -10.00 -11.00
CA THR A 186 11.31 -8.67 -11.59
C THR A 186 11.39 -7.57 -10.53
N ALA A 187 10.80 -7.79 -9.35
CA ALA A 187 10.91 -6.86 -8.24
C ALA A 187 12.36 -6.71 -7.74
N ILE A 188 13.10 -7.79 -7.65
CA ILE A 188 14.54 -7.78 -7.31
C ILE A 188 15.32 -6.98 -8.34
N LYS A 189 15.11 -7.24 -9.63
CA LYS A 189 15.77 -6.49 -10.71
C LYS A 189 15.47 -4.99 -10.64
N ALA A 190 14.22 -4.61 -10.34
CA ALA A 190 13.86 -3.21 -10.15
C ALA A 190 14.55 -2.60 -8.92
N ALA A 191 14.58 -3.32 -7.79
CA ALA A 191 15.26 -2.88 -6.58
C ALA A 191 16.77 -2.70 -6.79
N GLU A 192 17.42 -3.62 -7.47
CA GLU A 192 18.84 -3.51 -7.84
C GLU A 192 19.12 -2.33 -8.78
N MET A 193 18.20 -2.04 -9.71
CA MET A 193 18.29 -0.86 -10.56
C MET A 193 18.17 0.42 -9.74
N PHE A 194 17.20 0.50 -8.84
CA PHE A 194 16.96 1.68 -8.00
C PHE A 194 18.05 1.88 -6.94
N SER A 195 18.70 0.83 -6.46
CA SER A 195 19.81 0.93 -5.51
C SER A 195 21.02 1.69 -6.07
N LYS A 196 21.14 1.77 -7.41
CA LYS A 196 22.21 2.50 -8.12
C LYS A 196 21.94 4.00 -8.23
N LEU A 197 20.73 4.46 -7.90
CA LEU A 197 20.41 5.88 -7.89
C LEU A 197 21.19 6.59 -6.78
N ASN A 198 21.51 7.87 -6.99
CA ASN A 198 22.03 8.69 -5.91
C ASN A 198 20.95 8.86 -4.84
N LYS A 199 21.13 8.26 -3.67
CA LYS A 199 20.14 8.16 -2.58
C LYS A 199 19.64 9.53 -2.13
N LYS A 200 20.54 10.50 -1.93
CA LYS A 200 20.20 11.86 -1.52
C LYS A 200 19.36 12.58 -2.58
N ALA A 201 19.83 12.56 -3.82
CA ALA A 201 19.10 13.19 -4.93
C ALA A 201 17.72 12.55 -5.14
N HIS A 202 17.60 11.22 -5.03
CA HIS A 202 16.33 10.52 -5.12
C HIS A 202 15.39 10.95 -4.00
N ALA A 203 15.82 10.90 -2.74
CA ALA A 203 14.99 11.26 -1.58
C ALA A 203 14.51 12.72 -1.66
N GLU A 204 15.40 13.67 -1.91
CA GLU A 204 15.06 15.08 -2.04
C GLU A 204 14.12 15.36 -3.22
N THR A 205 14.32 14.69 -4.36
CA THR A 205 13.43 14.82 -5.53
C THR A 205 12.05 14.26 -5.23
N LYS A 206 11.98 13.06 -4.62
CA LYS A 206 10.72 12.43 -4.20
C LYS A 206 9.91 13.37 -3.29
N LEU A 207 10.55 13.94 -2.26
CA LEU A 207 9.88 14.87 -1.34
C LEU A 207 9.42 16.15 -2.04
N LYS A 208 10.22 16.70 -2.97
CA LYS A 208 9.81 17.88 -3.76
C LYS A 208 8.60 17.58 -4.64
N VAL A 209 8.61 16.46 -5.36
CA VAL A 209 7.50 16.03 -6.23
C VAL A 209 6.22 15.79 -5.43
N ARG A 210 6.34 15.22 -4.23
CA ARG A 210 5.20 14.84 -3.38
C ARG A 210 4.83 15.89 -2.32
N LYS A 211 5.50 17.05 -2.30
CA LYS A 211 5.35 18.03 -1.22
C LYS A 211 3.89 18.34 -0.89
N GLN A 212 3.14 18.82 -1.89
CA GLN A 212 1.74 19.19 -1.70
C GLN A 212 0.90 17.98 -1.28
N HIS A 213 1.12 16.84 -1.93
CA HIS A 213 0.39 15.63 -1.64
C HIS A 213 0.61 15.11 -0.21
N LEU A 214 1.83 15.21 0.33
CA LEU A 214 2.13 14.84 1.71
C LEU A 214 1.45 15.79 2.70
N GLN A 215 1.43 17.09 2.41
CA GLN A 215 0.71 18.09 3.21
C GLN A 215 -0.80 17.81 3.22
N ASP A 216 -1.40 17.63 2.03
CA ASP A 216 -2.82 17.30 1.90
C ASP A 216 -3.17 16.00 2.65
N LEU A 217 -2.27 15.02 2.65
CA LEU A 217 -2.46 13.74 3.35
C LEU A 217 -2.39 13.91 4.88
N GLU A 218 -1.47 14.72 5.40
CA GLU A 218 -1.41 15.05 6.83
C GLU A 218 -2.70 15.72 7.29
N GLU A 219 -3.18 16.73 6.56
CA GLU A 219 -4.44 17.41 6.84
C GLU A 219 -5.64 16.44 6.78
N ALA A 220 -5.68 15.57 5.76
CA ALA A 220 -6.73 14.58 5.61
C ALA A 220 -6.75 13.56 6.76
N ILE A 221 -5.59 13.15 7.27
CA ILE A 221 -5.48 12.27 8.45
C ILE A 221 -6.06 12.96 9.69
N GLN A 222 -5.83 14.27 9.87
CA GLN A 222 -6.42 15.03 10.98
C GLN A 222 -7.95 15.13 10.85
N LEU A 223 -8.46 15.40 9.66
CA LEU A 223 -9.92 15.41 9.40
C LEU A 223 -10.56 14.04 9.68
N ASP A 224 -9.88 12.96 9.35
CA ASP A 224 -10.37 11.61 9.63
C ASP A 224 -10.45 11.30 11.14
N LEU A 225 -9.61 11.92 11.98
CA LEU A 225 -9.72 11.81 13.44
C LEU A 225 -10.99 12.46 13.99
N GLU A 226 -11.49 13.51 13.32
CA GLU A 226 -12.71 14.23 13.69
C GLU A 226 -13.98 13.61 13.07
N SER A 227 -13.82 12.74 12.05
CA SER A 227 -14.92 12.13 11.30
C SER A 227 -15.37 10.81 11.89
N ASP A 228 -16.60 10.41 11.60
CA ASP A 228 -17.09 9.06 11.88
C ASP A 228 -16.60 8.09 10.79
N ILE A 229 -15.81 7.11 11.21
CA ILE A 229 -15.34 6.02 10.35
C ILE A 229 -16.01 4.74 10.83
N SER A 230 -17.01 4.28 10.07
CA SER A 230 -17.75 3.06 10.39
C SER A 230 -18.18 2.34 9.11
N ILE A 231 -18.42 1.04 9.23
CA ILE A 231 -19.08 0.25 8.20
C ILE A 231 -20.57 0.28 8.54
N ASN A 232 -21.36 0.96 7.71
CA ASN A 232 -22.81 1.02 7.87
C ASN A 232 -23.44 -0.25 7.30
N SER A 233 -24.24 -0.94 8.11
CA SER A 233 -25.00 -2.13 7.73
C SER A 233 -26.27 -1.78 6.96
#